data_db241c815b2a0e3d77b21ff4f6efeed9
#
_entry.id   db241c815b2a0e3d77b21ff4f6efeed9
#
_cell.length_a   1.000
_cell.length_b   1.000
_cell.length_c   1.000
_cell.angle_alpha   90.00
_cell.angle_beta   90.00
_cell.angle_gamma   90.00
#
_symmetry.space_group_name_H-M   'P 1'
#
loop_
_entity.id
_entity.type
_entity.pdbx_description
1 polymer ?
#
loop_
_entity_poly.entity_id
_entity_poly.type
_entity_poly.pdbx_seq_one_letter_code
_entity_poly.pdbx_strand_id
1 'polypeptide(L)'
;VNYYQHINMRFFKTKLWFVAAIMMLATSCGTVEEYVLLNDLDVDTYYKMQPMPELHIKRGDNLRIVVTHKLPMLAEMFNNKINTVEGGESLTEYMVNGDGYINFPLIDTVKVEGLTCSEAEHLISQKIADAGLAYGATVSIKITNFKVTVIGEGATGIYEFEDGKATIFDLIAKANIAQANNGGAYGGGIGIRRDKILVMREVDGVLNSDYISLLSKDILFSPYYYLQQNDVIYVWPSQTAIRGSNRIVDFWLSRLSIVTTAVSLVTLVVTLFSKKQSGS
;
A
#
# COMPACT_ATOMS: atom_id res chain seq x y z
N VAL A 1 29.81 -37.78 -55.36
CA VAL A 1 29.45 -36.37 -55.15
C VAL A 1 28.06 -36.22 -54.43
N ASN A 2 27.12 -37.19 -54.61
CA ASN A 2 25.77 -37.07 -54.03
C ASN A 2 25.63 -37.41 -52.55
N TYR A 3 26.61 -38.06 -51.92
CA TYR A 3 26.49 -38.50 -50.51
C TYR A 3 26.71 -37.34 -49.53
N TYR A 4 27.58 -36.41 -49.82
CA TYR A 4 27.85 -35.23 -49.00
C TYR A 4 26.74 -34.18 -49.00
N GLN A 5 25.97 -34.06 -50.08
CA GLN A 5 24.82 -33.14 -50.10
C GLN A 5 23.65 -33.59 -49.24
N HIS A 6 23.42 -34.90 -49.11
CA HIS A 6 22.33 -35.44 -48.29
C HIS A 6 22.59 -35.32 -46.78
N ILE A 7 23.87 -35.40 -46.36
CA ILE A 7 24.26 -35.25 -44.96
C ILE A 7 24.09 -33.79 -44.52
N ASN A 8 24.53 -32.81 -45.32
CA ASN A 8 24.39 -31.40 -44.99
C ASN A 8 22.91 -30.96 -44.92
N MET A 9 22.03 -31.48 -45.71
CA MET A 9 20.61 -31.15 -45.70
C MET A 9 19.87 -31.70 -44.49
N ARG A 10 20.28 -32.86 -43.96
CA ARG A 10 19.74 -33.41 -42.68
C ARG A 10 20.20 -32.62 -41.48
N PHE A 11 21.44 -32.24 -41.42
CA PHE A 11 21.98 -31.38 -40.33
C PHE A 11 21.37 -29.96 -40.33
N PHE A 12 21.05 -29.42 -41.50
CA PHE A 12 20.39 -28.11 -41.63
C PHE A 12 18.92 -28.17 -41.15
N LYS A 13 18.21 -29.24 -41.48
CA LYS A 13 16.82 -29.45 -41.03
C LYS A 13 16.73 -29.66 -39.53
N THR A 14 17.64 -30.40 -38.92
CA THR A 14 17.67 -30.59 -37.44
C THR A 14 18.00 -29.31 -36.70
N LYS A 15 18.94 -28.50 -37.22
CA LYS A 15 19.24 -27.19 -36.64
C LYS A 15 18.07 -26.21 -36.73
N LEU A 16 17.37 -26.20 -37.86
CA LEU A 16 16.18 -25.37 -38.07
C LEU A 16 15.04 -25.77 -37.13
N TRP A 17 14.85 -27.08 -36.88
CA TRP A 17 13.88 -27.61 -35.94
C TRP A 17 14.21 -27.21 -34.48
N PHE A 18 15.48 -27.24 -34.10
CA PHE A 18 15.94 -26.77 -32.77
C PHE A 18 15.72 -25.25 -32.57
N VAL A 19 15.99 -24.44 -33.57
CA VAL A 19 15.73 -22.99 -33.54
C VAL A 19 14.24 -22.69 -33.46
N ALA A 20 13.40 -23.42 -34.20
CA ALA A 20 11.95 -23.30 -34.13
C ALA A 20 11.39 -23.73 -32.76
N ALA A 21 11.93 -24.80 -32.17
CA ALA A 21 11.56 -25.26 -30.83
C ALA A 21 11.96 -24.23 -29.73
N ILE A 22 13.13 -23.60 -29.85
CA ILE A 22 13.58 -22.54 -28.96
C ILE A 22 12.73 -21.27 -29.12
N MET A 23 12.32 -20.91 -30.34
CA MET A 23 11.40 -19.80 -30.59
C MET A 23 10.02 -20.04 -30.00
N MET A 24 9.49 -21.26 -30.00
CA MET A 24 8.20 -21.58 -29.36
C MET A 24 8.24 -21.50 -27.83
N LEU A 25 9.40 -21.67 -27.21
CA LEU A 25 9.57 -21.54 -25.74
C LEU A 25 9.68 -20.07 -25.29
N ALA A 26 9.88 -19.12 -26.21
CA ALA A 26 10.06 -17.70 -25.89
C ALA A 26 8.75 -16.90 -25.83
N THR A 27 7.58 -17.49 -26.13
CA THR A 27 6.29 -16.81 -26.08
C THR A 27 5.60 -16.95 -24.73
N SER A 28 6.29 -16.55 -23.66
CA SER A 28 5.66 -16.32 -22.35
C SER A 28 5.26 -14.84 -22.26
N CYS A 29 4.16 -14.45 -22.89
CA CYS A 29 3.50 -13.17 -22.63
C CYS A 29 2.76 -13.28 -21.30
N GLY A 30 3.25 -12.62 -20.25
CA GLY A 30 2.44 -12.30 -19.09
C GLY A 30 1.33 -11.34 -19.50
N THR A 31 0.09 -11.59 -19.07
CA THR A 31 -1.05 -10.72 -19.36
C THR A 31 -0.93 -9.40 -18.60
N VAL A 32 -1.13 -8.27 -19.27
CA VAL A 32 -1.07 -6.92 -18.70
C VAL A 32 -2.14 -6.71 -17.61
N GLU A 33 -3.22 -7.50 -17.65
CA GLU A 33 -4.33 -7.47 -16.70
C GLU A 33 -3.91 -7.66 -15.23
N GLU A 34 -2.81 -8.36 -14.97
CA GLU A 34 -2.28 -8.61 -13.62
C GLU A 34 -1.72 -7.33 -12.94
N TYR A 35 -1.58 -6.23 -13.68
CA TYR A 35 -0.95 -5.00 -13.19
C TYR A 35 -1.88 -3.78 -13.13
N VAL A 36 -3.06 -3.86 -13.73
CA VAL A 36 -4.01 -2.74 -13.79
C VAL A 36 -4.94 -2.79 -12.58
N LEU A 37 -4.98 -1.69 -11.82
CA LEU A 37 -5.92 -1.53 -10.71
C LEU A 37 -7.34 -1.39 -11.26
N LEU A 38 -8.32 -2.03 -10.60
CA LEU A 38 -9.74 -1.95 -10.95
C LEU A 38 -9.99 -2.31 -12.44
N ASN A 39 -9.32 -3.35 -12.94
CA ASN A 39 -9.35 -3.74 -14.35
C ASN A 39 -10.74 -4.19 -14.84
N ASP A 40 -11.64 -4.51 -13.92
CA ASP A 40 -13.03 -4.93 -14.15
C ASP A 40 -14.04 -3.79 -13.93
N LEU A 41 -13.58 -2.53 -13.78
CA LEU A 41 -14.45 -1.37 -13.59
C LEU A 41 -15.02 -0.89 -14.94
N ASP A 42 -16.33 -0.87 -15.06
CA ASP A 42 -17.02 -0.33 -16.24
C ASP A 42 -17.11 1.20 -16.15
N VAL A 43 -16.56 1.91 -17.12
CA VAL A 43 -16.38 3.38 -17.06
C VAL A 43 -17.71 4.15 -17.09
N ASP A 44 -18.72 3.64 -17.75
CA ASP A 44 -20.03 4.32 -17.92
C ASP A 44 -21.09 3.84 -16.94
N THR A 45 -20.70 3.16 -15.86
CA THR A 45 -21.63 2.58 -14.88
C THR A 45 -21.56 3.32 -13.54
N TYR A 46 -22.74 3.56 -12.94
CA TYR A 46 -22.85 4.16 -11.61
C TYR A 46 -22.81 3.09 -10.53
N TYR A 47 -21.83 3.17 -9.65
CA TYR A 47 -21.68 2.27 -8.51
C TYR A 47 -22.15 2.95 -7.22
N LYS A 48 -23.08 2.31 -6.50
CA LYS A 48 -23.50 2.80 -5.19
C LYS A 48 -22.46 2.43 -4.14
N MET A 49 -21.68 3.40 -3.73
CA MET A 49 -20.69 3.22 -2.65
C MET A 49 -21.38 3.05 -1.29
N GLN A 50 -20.72 2.32 -0.38
CA GLN A 50 -21.12 2.32 1.02
C GLN A 50 -20.84 3.71 1.63
N PRO A 51 -21.73 4.20 2.53
CA PRO A 51 -21.42 5.42 3.26
C PRO A 51 -20.16 5.21 4.10
N MET A 52 -19.36 6.28 4.24
CA MET A 52 -18.23 6.23 5.14
C MET A 52 -18.72 5.99 6.57
N PRO A 53 -18.19 4.97 7.28
CA PRO A 53 -18.59 4.70 8.65
C PRO A 53 -18.20 5.89 9.54
N GLU A 54 -19.06 6.26 10.47
CA GLU A 54 -18.73 7.25 11.48
C GLU A 54 -17.71 6.65 12.47
N LEU A 55 -16.67 7.42 12.72
CA LEU A 55 -15.66 7.03 13.69
C LEU A 55 -16.13 7.38 15.10
N HIS A 56 -16.14 6.38 15.95
CA HIS A 56 -16.37 6.54 17.38
C HIS A 56 -15.05 6.69 18.12
N ILE A 57 -15.01 7.63 19.02
CA ILE A 57 -13.86 7.89 19.89
C ILE A 57 -13.61 6.68 20.78
N LYS A 58 -12.36 6.24 20.84
CA LYS A 58 -11.91 5.10 21.63
C LYS A 58 -10.91 5.52 22.69
N ARG A 59 -10.70 4.66 23.69
CA ARG A 59 -9.64 4.82 24.67
C ARG A 59 -8.28 4.87 24.00
N GLY A 60 -7.43 5.80 24.43
CA GLY A 60 -6.11 6.04 23.83
C GLY A 60 -6.12 6.92 22.58
N ASP A 61 -7.29 7.40 22.12
CA ASP A 61 -7.33 8.41 21.08
C ASP A 61 -6.84 9.76 21.61
N ASN A 62 -6.12 10.49 20.75
CA ASN A 62 -5.73 11.86 20.99
C ASN A 62 -6.69 12.78 20.25
N LEU A 63 -7.32 13.67 21.00
CA LEU A 63 -8.30 14.60 20.49
C LEU A 63 -7.70 16.02 20.47
N ARG A 64 -7.65 16.64 19.29
CA ARG A 64 -7.42 18.07 19.17
C ARG A 64 -8.77 18.77 19.22
N ILE A 65 -8.99 19.57 20.28
CA ILE A 65 -10.24 20.26 20.53
C ILE A 65 -10.01 21.76 20.36
N VAL A 66 -10.79 22.38 19.49
CA VAL A 66 -10.74 23.82 19.22
C VAL A 66 -12.07 24.44 19.58
N VAL A 67 -12.04 25.40 20.46
CA VAL A 67 -13.21 26.22 20.83
C VAL A 67 -13.14 27.53 20.07
N THR A 68 -14.22 27.90 19.41
CA THR A 68 -14.38 29.19 18.74
C THR A 68 -15.55 29.97 19.34
N HIS A 69 -15.38 31.26 19.49
CA HIS A 69 -16.41 32.15 20.03
C HIS A 69 -16.34 33.53 19.34
N LYS A 70 -17.45 34.28 19.32
CA LYS A 70 -17.49 35.64 18.77
C LYS A 70 -16.54 36.62 19.49
N LEU A 71 -16.31 36.36 20.77
CA LEU A 71 -15.31 37.10 21.57
C LEU A 71 -14.06 36.22 21.69
N PRO A 72 -12.94 36.56 21.03
CA PRO A 72 -11.73 35.71 21.02
C PRO A 72 -11.18 35.39 22.41
N MET A 73 -11.25 36.34 23.35
CA MET A 73 -10.78 36.19 24.71
C MET A 73 -11.47 35.02 25.43
N LEU A 74 -12.76 34.73 25.15
CA LEU A 74 -13.46 33.59 25.76
C LEU A 74 -13.01 32.26 25.11
N ALA A 75 -12.68 32.27 23.81
CA ALA A 75 -12.15 31.08 23.13
C ALA A 75 -10.73 30.73 23.64
N GLU A 76 -9.89 31.72 23.88
CA GLU A 76 -8.51 31.53 24.39
C GLU A 76 -8.46 30.85 25.77
N MET A 77 -9.49 31.01 26.60
CA MET A 77 -9.57 30.34 27.90
C MET A 77 -9.57 28.80 27.79
N PHE A 78 -10.05 28.25 26.66
CA PHE A 78 -10.15 26.81 26.41
C PHE A 78 -9.03 26.29 25.49
N ASN A 79 -8.47 27.16 24.64
CA ASN A 79 -7.48 26.79 23.63
C ASN A 79 -6.06 26.94 24.19
N ASN A 80 -5.68 25.99 25.07
CA ASN A 80 -4.33 25.94 25.59
C ASN A 80 -3.32 25.69 24.46
N LYS A 81 -2.29 26.52 24.38
CA LYS A 81 -1.21 26.39 23.44
C LYS A 81 0.04 25.86 24.12
N ILE A 82 0.73 24.96 23.48
CA ILE A 82 2.05 24.47 23.90
C ILE A 82 3.08 24.84 22.84
N ASN A 83 4.28 25.22 23.28
CA ASN A 83 5.41 25.41 22.38
C ASN A 83 5.92 24.05 21.92
N THR A 84 5.99 23.84 20.61
CA THR A 84 6.55 22.63 20.04
C THR A 84 8.07 22.72 19.94
N VAL A 85 8.75 21.56 19.91
CA VAL A 85 10.21 21.47 19.79
C VAL A 85 10.71 22.10 18.48
N GLU A 86 9.86 22.17 17.46
CA GLU A 86 10.14 22.80 16.15
C GLU A 86 9.97 24.34 16.16
N GLY A 87 9.66 24.93 17.32
CA GLY A 87 9.54 26.38 17.49
C GLY A 87 8.19 26.96 17.08
N GLY A 88 7.18 26.12 16.83
CA GLY A 88 5.80 26.51 16.58
C GLY A 88 4.91 26.46 17.82
N GLU A 89 3.78 27.17 17.79
CA GLU A 89 2.70 27.00 18.75
C GLU A 89 1.75 25.90 18.24
N SER A 90 1.44 24.90 19.08
CA SER A 90 0.42 23.89 18.79
C SER A 90 -0.65 23.90 19.88
N LEU A 91 -1.87 23.52 19.51
CA LEU A 91 -2.94 23.33 20.50
C LEU A 91 -2.67 22.07 21.31
N THR A 92 -3.05 22.10 22.58
CA THR A 92 -2.98 20.93 23.46
C THR A 92 -3.87 19.82 22.91
N GLU A 93 -3.35 18.63 22.91
CA GLU A 93 -4.12 17.41 22.59
C GLU A 93 -4.58 16.76 23.91
N TYR A 94 -5.80 16.22 23.87
CA TYR A 94 -6.43 15.58 25.01
C TYR A 94 -6.51 14.08 24.76
N MET A 95 -5.77 13.29 25.51
CA MET A 95 -5.80 11.84 25.43
C MET A 95 -7.03 11.29 26.14
N VAL A 96 -7.78 10.42 25.49
CA VAL A 96 -8.89 9.66 26.10
C VAL A 96 -8.30 8.60 27.02
N ASN A 97 -8.57 8.71 28.31
CA ASN A 97 -8.01 7.82 29.34
C ASN A 97 -8.64 6.41 29.32
N GLY A 98 -8.13 5.50 30.17
CA GLY A 98 -8.59 4.13 30.29
C GLY A 98 -10.07 3.96 30.68
N ASP A 99 -10.68 4.99 31.25
CA ASP A 99 -12.10 5.01 31.64
C ASP A 99 -13.00 5.69 30.58
N GLY A 100 -12.39 6.17 29.47
CA GLY A 100 -13.11 6.81 28.37
C GLY A 100 -13.39 8.29 28.53
N TYR A 101 -12.64 8.97 29.41
CA TYR A 101 -12.81 10.40 29.71
C TYR A 101 -11.63 11.21 29.21
N ILE A 102 -11.88 12.47 28.90
CA ILE A 102 -10.86 13.51 28.74
C ILE A 102 -10.96 14.50 29.89
N ASN A 103 -9.84 15.13 30.26
CA ASN A 103 -9.81 16.25 31.18
C ASN A 103 -9.75 17.55 30.39
N PHE A 104 -10.86 18.29 30.36
CA PHE A 104 -10.97 19.49 29.53
C PHE A 104 -11.00 20.74 30.45
N PRO A 105 -10.28 21.83 30.09
CA PRO A 105 -10.17 22.99 30.91
C PRO A 105 -11.53 23.57 31.34
N LEU A 106 -11.64 23.96 32.57
CA LEU A 106 -12.79 24.68 33.16
C LEU A 106 -14.10 23.91 33.28
N ILE A 107 -14.24 22.74 32.66
CA ILE A 107 -15.45 21.89 32.73
C ILE A 107 -15.16 20.48 33.26
N ASP A 108 -13.95 20.28 33.79
CA ASP A 108 -13.48 19.02 34.37
C ASP A 108 -13.47 17.82 33.41
N THR A 109 -13.82 16.63 33.91
CA THR A 109 -13.82 15.41 33.11
C THR A 109 -15.07 15.27 32.27
N VAL A 110 -14.88 14.89 30.98
CA VAL A 110 -15.95 14.64 30.02
C VAL A 110 -15.83 13.24 29.47
N LYS A 111 -16.89 12.44 29.56
CA LYS A 111 -16.93 11.12 28.94
C LYS A 111 -17.16 11.26 27.46
N VAL A 112 -16.21 10.79 26.64
CA VAL A 112 -16.24 10.90 25.18
C VAL A 112 -16.15 9.56 24.48
N GLU A 113 -15.76 8.48 25.18
CA GLU A 113 -15.68 7.14 24.62
C GLU A 113 -17.02 6.71 24.05
N GLY A 114 -17.03 6.14 22.85
CA GLY A 114 -18.20 5.66 22.14
C GLY A 114 -19.01 6.74 21.42
N LEU A 115 -18.70 8.03 21.65
CA LEU A 115 -19.30 9.14 20.90
C LEU A 115 -18.61 9.31 19.56
N THR A 116 -19.32 9.81 18.56
CA THR A 116 -18.73 10.40 17.37
C THR A 116 -18.08 11.75 17.71
N CYS A 117 -17.18 12.25 16.87
CA CYS A 117 -16.64 13.60 17.06
C CYS A 117 -17.75 14.64 17.15
N SER A 118 -18.79 14.54 16.31
CA SER A 118 -19.94 15.48 16.30
C SER A 118 -20.74 15.44 17.61
N GLU A 119 -21.00 14.27 18.14
CA GLU A 119 -21.69 14.12 19.44
C GLU A 119 -20.85 14.67 20.61
N ALA A 120 -19.53 14.43 20.59
CA ALA A 120 -18.62 14.97 21.56
C ALA A 120 -18.49 16.50 21.46
N GLU A 121 -18.50 17.08 20.28
CA GLU A 121 -18.55 18.52 20.03
C GLU A 121 -19.79 19.16 20.67
N HIS A 122 -20.95 18.55 20.44
CA HIS A 122 -22.21 18.99 21.05
C HIS A 122 -22.17 18.90 22.58
N LEU A 123 -21.71 17.77 23.12
CA LEU A 123 -21.60 17.56 24.56
C LEU A 123 -20.69 18.59 25.23
N ILE A 124 -19.52 18.85 24.66
CA ILE A 124 -18.56 19.80 25.24
C ILE A 124 -19.11 21.22 25.11
N SER A 125 -19.69 21.60 23.97
CA SER A 125 -20.32 22.91 23.78
C SER A 125 -21.43 23.16 24.79
N GLN A 126 -22.28 22.15 25.04
CA GLN A 126 -23.34 22.23 26.06
C GLN A 126 -22.76 22.40 27.47
N LYS A 127 -21.74 21.60 27.85
CA LYS A 127 -21.11 21.74 29.16
C LYS A 127 -20.46 23.10 29.39
N ILE A 128 -19.85 23.69 28.36
CA ILE A 128 -19.30 25.04 28.40
C ILE A 128 -20.42 26.08 28.66
N ALA A 129 -21.54 25.92 27.99
CA ALA A 129 -22.71 26.82 28.16
C ALA A 129 -23.35 26.66 29.55
N ASP A 130 -23.54 25.42 30.02
CA ASP A 130 -24.12 25.12 31.36
C ASP A 130 -23.26 25.63 32.48
N ALA A 131 -21.92 25.64 32.31
CA ALA A 131 -20.98 26.24 33.25
C ALA A 131 -21.00 27.79 33.23
N GLY A 132 -21.75 28.42 32.33
CA GLY A 132 -21.84 29.87 32.21
C GLY A 132 -20.57 30.56 31.70
N LEU A 133 -19.66 29.81 31.10
CA LEU A 133 -18.33 30.30 30.72
C LEU A 133 -18.32 30.97 29.33
N ALA A 134 -18.93 30.37 28.34
CA ALA A 134 -18.98 30.91 26.98
C ALA A 134 -20.26 30.45 26.24
N TYR A 135 -21.33 31.17 26.43
CA TYR A 135 -22.60 30.86 25.78
C TYR A 135 -22.50 31.09 24.25
N GLY A 136 -22.83 30.06 23.49
CA GLY A 136 -22.72 30.11 22.01
C GLY A 136 -21.32 29.81 21.48
N ALA A 137 -20.45 29.20 22.27
CA ALA A 137 -19.20 28.65 21.78
C ALA A 137 -19.42 27.47 20.81
N THR A 138 -18.66 27.43 19.77
CA THR A 138 -18.60 26.30 18.84
C THR A 138 -17.36 25.49 19.13
N VAL A 139 -17.51 24.17 19.26
CA VAL A 139 -16.42 23.22 19.50
C VAL A 139 -16.17 22.43 18.22
N SER A 140 -14.92 22.21 17.87
CA SER A 140 -14.51 21.31 16.79
C SER A 140 -13.50 20.29 17.32
N ILE A 141 -13.71 19.02 17.03
CA ILE A 141 -12.89 17.90 17.50
C ILE A 141 -12.33 17.11 16.33
N LYS A 142 -11.02 16.86 16.38
CA LYS A 142 -10.34 15.96 15.44
C LYS A 142 -9.54 14.91 16.19
N ILE A 143 -9.60 13.66 15.74
CA ILE A 143 -8.71 12.60 16.20
C ILE A 143 -7.37 12.78 15.49
N THR A 144 -6.27 12.95 16.22
CA THR A 144 -4.95 13.27 15.67
C THR A 144 -4.02 12.08 15.54
N ASN A 145 -4.30 11.00 16.24
CA ASN A 145 -3.47 9.78 16.22
C ASN A 145 -4.08 8.64 15.40
N PHE A 146 -4.91 8.97 14.38
CA PHE A 146 -5.41 7.95 13.46
C PHE A 146 -4.27 7.36 12.66
N LYS A 147 -4.00 6.08 12.88
CA LYS A 147 -2.88 5.37 12.25
C LYS A 147 -3.28 4.00 11.74
N VAL A 148 -2.64 3.60 10.66
CA VAL A 148 -2.72 2.27 10.06
C VAL A 148 -1.31 1.71 9.94
N THR A 149 -1.14 0.44 10.25
CA THR A 149 0.16 -0.24 10.14
C THR A 149 0.20 -1.06 8.86
N VAL A 150 1.22 -0.86 8.04
CA VAL A 150 1.50 -1.72 6.89
C VAL A 150 2.69 -2.60 7.19
N ILE A 151 2.56 -3.89 6.91
CA ILE A 151 3.62 -4.89 7.01
C ILE A 151 3.79 -5.54 5.64
N GLY A 152 5.01 -5.58 5.15
CA GLY A 152 5.32 -6.21 3.87
C GLY A 152 6.45 -5.53 3.16
N GLU A 153 6.89 -6.15 2.10
CA GLU A 153 8.10 -5.71 1.41
C GLU A 153 7.85 -4.42 0.63
N GLY A 154 8.71 -3.42 0.85
CA GLY A 154 8.67 -2.13 0.16
C GLY A 154 7.68 -1.10 0.72
N ALA A 155 6.87 -1.45 1.73
CA ALA A 155 5.86 -0.55 2.28
C ALA A 155 5.69 -0.63 3.81
N THR A 156 6.58 -1.33 4.52
CA THR A 156 6.47 -1.48 5.98
C THR A 156 6.60 -0.14 6.69
N GLY A 157 5.61 0.20 7.52
CA GLY A 157 5.58 1.44 8.27
C GLY A 157 4.26 1.69 8.99
N ILE A 158 4.24 2.74 9.81
CA ILE A 158 3.03 3.27 10.42
C ILE A 158 2.66 4.53 9.64
N TYR A 159 1.43 4.60 9.18
CA TYR A 159 0.90 5.69 8.36
C TYR A 159 -0.20 6.41 9.13
N GLU A 160 0.01 7.67 9.42
CA GLU A 160 -0.93 8.53 10.14
C GLU A 160 -1.76 9.35 9.15
N PHE A 161 -3.03 9.60 9.49
CA PHE A 161 -3.96 10.41 8.70
C PHE A 161 -4.61 11.47 9.59
N GLU A 162 -4.48 12.72 9.21
CA GLU A 162 -4.81 13.87 10.06
C GLU A 162 -6.32 14.05 10.34
N ASP A 163 -7.18 13.61 9.41
CA ASP A 163 -8.62 13.82 9.53
C ASP A 163 -9.38 12.63 10.13
N GLY A 164 -8.65 11.63 10.62
CA GLY A 164 -9.24 10.40 11.15
C GLY A 164 -10.00 9.59 10.09
N LYS A 165 -9.84 9.90 8.81
CA LYS A 165 -10.53 9.28 7.68
C LYS A 165 -9.50 8.88 6.63
N ALA A 166 -9.53 7.61 6.24
CA ALA A 166 -8.68 7.12 5.17
C ALA A 166 -9.38 5.99 4.41
N THR A 167 -9.17 5.94 3.12
CA THR A 167 -9.51 4.80 2.29
C THR A 167 -8.29 3.92 2.08
N ILE A 168 -8.50 2.69 1.62
CA ILE A 168 -7.40 1.82 1.23
C ILE A 168 -6.53 2.45 0.12
N PHE A 169 -7.13 3.28 -0.77
CA PHE A 169 -6.39 3.96 -1.82
C PHE A 169 -5.53 5.10 -1.29
N ASP A 170 -5.98 5.83 -0.26
CA ASP A 170 -5.17 6.85 0.43
C ASP A 170 -3.93 6.20 1.04
N LEU A 171 -4.09 5.03 1.67
CA LEU A 171 -2.97 4.28 2.22
C LEU A 171 -2.02 3.80 1.12
N ILE A 172 -2.54 3.25 0.01
CA ILE A 172 -1.74 2.77 -1.12
C ILE A 172 -0.90 3.90 -1.70
N ALA A 173 -1.49 5.09 -1.85
CA ALA A 173 -0.80 6.27 -2.34
C ALA A 173 0.27 6.76 -1.35
N LYS A 174 -0.08 6.87 -0.06
CA LYS A 174 0.83 7.35 0.99
C LYS A 174 2.00 6.40 1.26
N ALA A 175 1.73 5.10 1.23
CA ALA A 175 2.74 4.06 1.42
C ALA A 175 3.53 3.70 0.15
N ASN A 176 3.24 4.36 -0.99
CA ASN A 176 3.81 4.06 -2.31
C ASN A 176 3.68 2.59 -2.72
N ILE A 177 2.64 1.90 -2.24
CA ILE A 177 2.41 0.48 -2.51
C ILE A 177 2.27 0.21 -4.00
N ALA A 178 1.64 1.13 -4.74
CA ALA A 178 1.49 1.01 -6.19
C ALA A 178 2.82 1.09 -6.96
N GLN A 179 3.83 1.77 -6.41
CA GLN A 179 5.15 1.98 -7.03
C GLN A 179 6.19 0.95 -6.58
N ALA A 180 5.89 0.07 -5.63
CA ALA A 180 6.81 -0.95 -5.12
C ALA A 180 7.35 -1.91 -6.21
N ASN A 181 6.85 -1.81 -7.44
CA ASN A 181 7.35 -2.54 -8.61
C ASN A 181 8.44 -1.78 -9.42
N ASN A 182 8.75 -0.53 -9.07
CA ASN A 182 9.78 0.23 -9.76
C ASN A 182 11.17 -0.15 -9.24
N GLY A 183 11.56 -1.40 -9.45
CA GLY A 183 12.98 -1.77 -9.44
C GLY A 183 13.67 -0.92 -10.49
N GLY A 184 14.76 -0.22 -10.06
CA GLY A 184 15.58 0.60 -10.92
C GLY A 184 16.03 -0.16 -12.18
N ALA A 185 16.72 0.50 -13.08
CA ALA A 185 17.11 0.10 -14.45
C ALA A 185 17.70 -1.33 -14.63
N TYR A 186 17.78 -2.12 -13.58
CA TYR A 186 18.27 -3.51 -13.57
C TYR A 186 17.20 -4.55 -13.13
N GLY A 187 15.90 -4.23 -13.15
CA GLY A 187 14.84 -5.24 -13.10
C GLY A 187 14.66 -6.01 -11.79
N GLY A 188 15.23 -5.54 -10.68
CA GLY A 188 15.18 -6.22 -9.38
C GLY A 188 14.16 -5.64 -8.39
N GLY A 189 13.12 -4.96 -8.85
CA GLY A 189 12.06 -4.44 -7.98
C GLY A 189 11.24 -5.56 -7.37
N ILE A 190 11.16 -5.55 -6.05
CA ILE A 190 10.36 -6.47 -5.28
C ILE A 190 8.90 -6.13 -5.56
N GLY A 191 8.29 -6.90 -6.48
CA GLY A 191 6.88 -6.74 -6.81
C GLY A 191 6.01 -7.20 -5.65
N ILE A 192 4.90 -6.52 -5.45
CA ILE A 192 3.86 -6.92 -4.50
C ILE A 192 2.70 -7.62 -5.21
N ARG A 193 1.97 -8.44 -4.49
CA ARG A 193 0.70 -9.03 -4.94
C ARG A 193 -0.43 -8.03 -4.72
N ARG A 194 -0.92 -7.45 -5.81
CA ARG A 194 -2.06 -6.52 -5.80
C ARG A 194 -3.40 -7.24 -5.75
N ASP A 195 -3.41 -8.51 -6.16
CA ASP A 195 -4.58 -9.38 -6.14
C ASP A 195 -4.90 -9.92 -4.75
N LYS A 196 -3.96 -9.78 -3.78
CA LYS A 196 -4.11 -10.39 -2.46
C LYS A 196 -3.41 -9.56 -1.39
N ILE A 197 -4.17 -8.67 -0.77
CA ILE A 197 -3.76 -7.89 0.40
C ILE A 197 -4.59 -8.34 1.58
N LEU A 198 -3.96 -8.68 2.70
CA LEU A 198 -4.66 -9.06 3.92
C LEU A 198 -4.91 -7.81 4.76
N VAL A 199 -6.15 -7.59 5.12
CA VAL A 199 -6.54 -6.56 6.11
C VAL A 199 -6.94 -7.26 7.39
N MET A 200 -6.38 -6.81 8.50
CA MET A 200 -6.67 -7.29 9.85
C MET A 200 -7.21 -6.13 10.68
N ARG A 201 -8.37 -6.32 11.27
CA ARG A 201 -9.10 -5.32 12.07
C ARG A 201 -9.60 -5.92 13.35
N GLU A 202 -9.29 -5.30 14.46
CA GLU A 202 -9.86 -5.65 15.75
C GLU A 202 -11.15 -4.88 15.99
N VAL A 203 -12.23 -5.62 16.26
CA VAL A 203 -13.54 -5.06 16.63
C VAL A 203 -13.98 -5.76 17.90
N ASP A 204 -14.19 -5.01 18.98
CA ASP A 204 -14.66 -5.52 20.28
C ASP A 204 -13.81 -6.68 20.83
N GLY A 205 -12.49 -6.61 20.64
CA GLY A 205 -11.54 -7.63 21.12
C GLY A 205 -11.48 -8.88 20.22
N VAL A 206 -12.18 -8.88 19.07
CA VAL A 206 -12.15 -9.96 18.08
C VAL A 206 -11.38 -9.52 16.85
N LEU A 207 -10.37 -10.29 16.45
CA LEU A 207 -9.62 -10.05 15.22
C LEU A 207 -10.41 -10.55 14.02
N ASN A 208 -10.85 -9.63 13.18
CA ASN A 208 -11.44 -9.91 11.87
C ASN A 208 -10.37 -9.73 10.80
N SER A 209 -10.31 -10.63 9.83
CA SER A 209 -9.36 -10.50 8.73
C SER A 209 -9.97 -10.99 7.43
N ASP A 210 -9.65 -10.31 6.33
CA ASP A 210 -10.07 -10.71 4.99
C ASP A 210 -9.02 -10.30 3.95
N TYR A 211 -9.10 -10.96 2.82
CA TYR A 211 -8.29 -10.61 1.66
C TYR A 211 -9.04 -9.67 0.74
N ILE A 212 -8.38 -8.59 0.35
CA ILE A 212 -8.87 -7.66 -0.65
C ILE A 212 -7.98 -7.72 -1.90
N SER A 213 -8.58 -7.46 -3.06
CA SER A 213 -7.89 -7.33 -4.34
C SER A 213 -7.98 -5.88 -4.83
N LEU A 214 -6.83 -5.28 -5.14
CA LEU A 214 -6.78 -3.95 -5.76
C LEU A 214 -7.10 -4.02 -7.26
N LEU A 215 -7.12 -5.22 -7.85
CA LEU A 215 -7.38 -5.41 -9.27
C LEU A 215 -8.87 -5.44 -9.58
N SER A 216 -9.71 -5.79 -8.59
CA SER A 216 -11.16 -5.89 -8.75
C SER A 216 -11.90 -4.68 -8.15
N LYS A 217 -12.97 -4.27 -8.81
CA LYS A 217 -13.94 -3.27 -8.30
C LYS A 217 -14.63 -3.69 -7.01
N ASP A 218 -14.60 -4.98 -6.65
CA ASP A 218 -15.22 -5.49 -5.42
C ASP A 218 -14.67 -4.82 -4.16
N ILE A 219 -13.44 -4.29 -4.23
CA ILE A 219 -12.86 -3.51 -3.13
C ILE A 219 -13.72 -2.29 -2.76
N LEU A 220 -14.39 -1.67 -3.74
CA LEU A 220 -15.24 -0.50 -3.51
C LEU A 220 -16.45 -0.81 -2.61
N PHE A 221 -16.84 -2.09 -2.53
CA PHE A 221 -17.97 -2.58 -1.74
C PHE A 221 -17.50 -3.33 -0.48
N SER A 222 -16.20 -3.50 -0.31
CA SER A 222 -15.63 -4.18 0.84
C SER A 222 -15.81 -3.37 2.13
N PRO A 223 -16.10 -4.01 3.28
CA PRO A 223 -16.10 -3.33 4.57
C PRO A 223 -14.72 -2.79 4.97
N TYR A 224 -13.67 -3.20 4.25
CA TYR A 224 -12.30 -2.75 4.44
C TYR A 224 -11.88 -1.63 3.47
N TYR A 225 -12.81 -1.13 2.64
CA TYR A 225 -12.54 0.03 1.78
C TYR A 225 -12.19 1.27 2.59
N TYR A 226 -12.98 1.55 3.63
CA TYR A 226 -12.68 2.57 4.64
C TYR A 226 -11.85 1.95 5.76
N LEU A 227 -10.68 2.50 5.97
CA LEU A 227 -9.77 2.06 7.02
C LEU A 227 -10.25 2.53 8.39
N GLN A 228 -9.93 1.78 9.42
CA GLN A 228 -10.19 2.11 10.81
C GLN A 228 -8.89 2.26 11.59
N GLN A 229 -8.98 2.92 12.73
CA GLN A 229 -7.88 3.08 13.68
C GLN A 229 -7.26 1.73 14.04
N ASN A 230 -5.93 1.65 13.94
CA ASN A 230 -5.12 0.47 14.22
C ASN A 230 -5.31 -0.73 13.25
N ASP A 231 -5.94 -0.53 12.08
CA ASP A 231 -5.93 -1.57 11.04
C ASP A 231 -4.48 -1.98 10.72
N VAL A 232 -4.29 -3.27 10.51
CA VAL A 232 -3.00 -3.82 10.07
C VAL A 232 -3.17 -4.40 8.67
N ILE A 233 -2.38 -3.90 7.74
CA ILE A 233 -2.41 -4.29 6.33
C ILE A 233 -1.16 -5.10 6.02
N TYR A 234 -1.33 -6.34 5.60
CA TYR A 234 -0.21 -7.17 5.18
C TYR A 234 -0.16 -7.29 3.66
N VAL A 235 0.96 -6.86 3.09
CA VAL A 235 1.22 -6.87 1.64
C VAL A 235 2.16 -8.01 1.30
N TRP A 236 1.68 -8.96 0.50
CA TRP A 236 2.45 -10.11 0.08
C TRP A 236 3.48 -9.78 -1.00
N PRO A 237 4.68 -10.32 -0.94
CA PRO A 237 5.62 -10.24 -2.05
C PRO A 237 5.07 -10.98 -3.28
N SER A 238 5.35 -10.46 -4.47
CA SER A 238 4.98 -11.12 -5.72
C SER A 238 5.77 -12.43 -5.92
N GLN A 239 5.23 -13.33 -6.74
CA GLN A 239 5.94 -14.58 -7.04
C GLN A 239 7.26 -14.33 -7.80
N THR A 240 7.34 -13.26 -8.57
CA THR A 240 8.57 -12.83 -9.24
C THR A 240 9.62 -12.36 -8.24
N ALA A 241 9.22 -11.66 -7.18
CA ALA A 241 10.09 -11.27 -6.07
C ALA A 241 10.66 -12.49 -5.34
N ILE A 242 9.81 -13.48 -5.05
CA ILE A 242 10.22 -14.73 -4.38
C ILE A 242 11.15 -15.55 -5.28
N ARG A 243 10.88 -15.60 -6.60
CA ARG A 243 11.72 -16.31 -7.56
C ARG A 243 13.07 -15.62 -7.79
N GLY A 244 13.11 -14.28 -7.86
CA GLY A 244 14.35 -13.50 -7.97
C GLY A 244 15.26 -13.63 -6.75
N SER A 245 14.71 -13.99 -5.60
CA SER A 245 15.48 -14.30 -4.37
C SER A 245 16.12 -15.71 -4.39
N ASN A 246 15.81 -16.56 -5.36
CA ASN A 246 16.39 -17.90 -5.47
C ASN A 246 17.81 -17.83 -6.08
N ARG A 247 18.82 -17.58 -5.23
CA ARG A 247 20.26 -17.60 -5.58
C ARG A 247 20.71 -18.84 -6.38
N ILE A 248 20.00 -19.96 -6.24
CA ILE A 248 20.30 -21.20 -6.97
C ILE A 248 19.94 -21.05 -8.45
N VAL A 249 18.81 -20.44 -8.79
CA VAL A 249 18.38 -20.21 -10.17
C VAL A 249 19.30 -19.21 -10.87
N ASP A 250 19.66 -18.12 -10.20
CA ASP A 250 20.59 -17.11 -10.73
C ASP A 250 22.01 -17.67 -10.92
N PHE A 251 22.44 -18.53 -10.02
CA PHE A 251 23.73 -19.24 -10.12
C PHE A 251 23.76 -20.15 -11.35
N TRP A 252 22.70 -20.90 -11.62
CA TRP A 252 22.63 -21.78 -12.81
C TRP A 252 22.44 -21.01 -14.10
N LEU A 253 21.61 -19.97 -14.11
CA LEU A 253 21.42 -19.09 -15.28
C LEU A 253 22.71 -18.37 -15.69
N SER A 254 23.47 -17.83 -14.72
CA SER A 254 24.74 -17.19 -15.02
C SER A 254 25.77 -18.17 -15.59
N ARG A 255 25.81 -19.43 -15.12
CA ARG A 255 26.67 -20.45 -15.69
C ARG A 255 26.26 -20.94 -17.07
N LEU A 256 24.94 -21.05 -17.33
CA LEU A 256 24.41 -21.34 -18.66
C LEU A 256 24.80 -20.25 -19.69
N SER A 257 24.80 -18.99 -19.29
CA SER A 257 25.23 -17.88 -20.18
C SER A 257 26.71 -17.97 -20.52
N ILE A 258 27.57 -18.37 -19.58
CA ILE A 258 29.01 -18.58 -19.81
C ILE A 258 29.23 -19.73 -20.80
N VAL A 259 28.49 -20.84 -20.65
CA VAL A 259 28.60 -21.99 -21.53
C VAL A 259 28.13 -21.66 -22.96
N THR A 260 27.01 -20.94 -23.10
CA THR A 260 26.52 -20.52 -24.42
C THR A 260 27.48 -19.56 -25.12
N THR A 261 28.11 -18.65 -24.37
CA THR A 261 29.12 -17.73 -24.89
C THR A 261 30.38 -18.48 -25.35
N ALA A 262 30.83 -19.46 -24.58
CA ALA A 262 31.98 -20.30 -24.94
C ALA A 262 31.70 -21.14 -26.19
N VAL A 263 30.52 -21.75 -26.31
CA VAL A 263 30.11 -22.51 -27.50
C VAL A 263 30.01 -21.61 -28.74
N SER A 264 29.53 -20.36 -28.57
CA SER A 264 29.46 -19.38 -29.66
C SER A 264 30.85 -18.98 -30.18
N LEU A 265 31.80 -18.80 -29.26
CA LEU A 265 33.18 -18.49 -29.57
C LEU A 265 33.88 -19.64 -30.33
N VAL A 266 33.67 -20.89 -29.87
CA VAL A 266 34.24 -22.08 -30.51
C VAL A 266 33.67 -22.24 -31.92
N THR A 267 32.37 -22.07 -32.10
CA THR A 267 31.73 -22.13 -33.44
C THR A 267 32.23 -21.01 -34.36
N LEU A 268 32.44 -19.82 -33.86
CA LEU A 268 33.03 -18.71 -34.64
C LEU A 268 34.48 -19.06 -35.11
N VAL A 269 35.30 -19.56 -34.20
CA VAL A 269 36.68 -19.97 -34.52
C VAL A 269 36.71 -21.08 -35.57
N VAL A 270 35.88 -22.13 -35.37
CA VAL A 270 35.80 -23.24 -36.36
C VAL A 270 35.31 -22.76 -37.73
N THR A 271 34.36 -21.85 -37.78
CA THR A 271 33.87 -21.29 -39.04
C THR A 271 34.92 -20.42 -39.76
N LEU A 272 35.70 -19.65 -39.00
CA LEU A 272 36.82 -18.84 -39.54
C LEU A 272 37.95 -19.73 -40.12
N PHE A 273 38.31 -20.80 -39.41
CA PHE A 273 39.33 -21.76 -39.90
C PHE A 273 38.86 -22.57 -41.09
N SER A 274 37.59 -23.02 -41.13
CA SER A 274 37.05 -23.74 -42.26
C SER A 274 36.98 -22.87 -43.51
N LYS A 275 36.70 -21.58 -43.38
CA LYS A 275 36.67 -20.63 -44.49
C LYS A 275 38.08 -20.35 -45.06
N LYS A 276 39.13 -20.45 -44.23
CA LYS A 276 40.52 -20.29 -44.67
C LYS A 276 41.04 -21.50 -45.47
N GLN A 277 40.54 -22.70 -45.22
CA GLN A 277 40.90 -23.91 -45.98
C GLN A 277 40.14 -24.03 -47.32
N SER A 278 39.03 -23.36 -47.50
CA SER A 278 38.23 -23.40 -48.77
C SER A 278 38.64 -22.31 -49.75
N GLY A 279 39.57 -21.43 -49.39
CA GLY A 279 40.01 -20.32 -50.23
C GLY A 279 41.48 -20.38 -50.67
N SER A 280 42.11 -21.59 -50.54
CA SER A 280 43.51 -21.83 -51.05
C SER A 280 43.51 -22.81 -52.24
#